data_e265e6d2237efc1ae7e154d59e53092c
#
_entry.id   e265e6d2237efc1ae7e154d59e53092c
#
_cell.length_a   1.000
_cell.length_b   1.000
_cell.length_c   1.000
_cell.angle_alpha   90.00
_cell.angle_beta   90.00
_cell.angle_gamma   90.00
#
_symmetry.space_group_name_H-M   'P 1'
#
loop_
_entity.id
_entity.type
_entity.pdbx_description
1 polymer ?
#
loop_
_entity_poly.entity_id
_entity_poly.type
_entity_poly.pdbx_seq_one_letter_code
_entity_poly.pdbx_strand_id
1 'polypeptide(L)'
;MPLNHTFNALRRWMRGGLPTWHHPDYRLPLADLADRTGLEPRRADLALWYLRDARAILRDDLRTPHPIPWSDLARVHPEPFLESLTGAEELARIFAVQAHSMPVDEVLQTLRLACGATLAAAREAVASECATLNLLGGFHHAGRSRAGGFCAVNDIAVAVAAMRAEGFTGTIAVLDLDVHPPDGTADCLAGSEGVWLGSISGADWGALPESVDETVLPEGTTDDAYLAALEALLSRMPEAGLTFVIAGGDPWEKDELGPLSVTESGLRLRDLQVADTLSGRASVWLPGGGYGPGSWRPLAGTALAVGLRSSAVIPRVDPMQSRFARLSSQLGDEELGQEPWLTEADLFEDLRVPSQTTAQKLLGFYTAQGVELALHRFGMLGPVTRMGYSHLKIDLDRAENGDRLQLTGMAAEETHMLVECVLERRFLEHAPDVGPVLFIHWLNLRHPITVFTPDRPALPGQDAPGLGMAREVGELLTRMAQRLDLPVVALRPSWYHVAWAARYRYRFIDPARQGRFEALSRDLRDIPLGRLTRAVAEGAVCMDGEVYSWEASEMAHWLIDDPRGADWKAARDAEKDRRRFSLG
;
A
#
# COMPACT_ATOMS: atom_id res chain seq x y z
N MET A 1 2.53 17.94 17.24
CA MET A 1 2.12 16.51 17.17
C MET A 1 1.90 15.80 18.52
N PRO A 2 2.57 16.08 19.66
CA PRO A 2 2.30 15.35 20.91
C PRO A 2 0.88 15.51 21.50
N LEU A 3 0.22 16.63 21.26
CA LEU A 3 -1.13 16.91 21.80
C LEU A 3 -2.23 15.98 21.26
N ASN A 4 -2.17 15.59 19.97
CA ASN A 4 -3.16 14.68 19.37
C ASN A 4 -3.09 13.26 19.94
N HIS A 5 -1.90 12.77 20.28
CA HIS A 5 -1.71 11.43 20.86
C HIS A 5 -2.36 11.30 22.22
N THR A 6 -2.24 12.31 23.07
CA THR A 6 -2.85 12.32 24.41
C THR A 6 -4.37 12.44 24.30
N PHE A 7 -4.88 13.29 23.40
CA PHE A 7 -6.31 13.42 23.14
C PHE A 7 -6.94 12.14 22.59
N ASN A 8 -6.29 11.48 21.65
CA ASN A 8 -6.77 10.22 21.08
C ASN A 8 -6.78 9.11 22.13
N ALA A 9 -5.73 9.02 22.96
CA ALA A 9 -5.67 8.05 24.05
C ALA A 9 -6.80 8.27 25.08
N LEU A 10 -7.08 9.53 25.43
CA LEU A 10 -8.18 9.88 26.35
C LEU A 10 -9.55 9.55 25.74
N ARG A 11 -9.80 9.92 24.48
CA ARG A 11 -11.05 9.60 23.78
C ARG A 11 -11.28 8.10 23.70
N ARG A 12 -10.22 7.34 23.35
CA ARG A 12 -10.27 5.89 23.31
C ARG A 12 -10.58 5.29 24.68
N TRP A 13 -9.96 5.80 25.76
CA TRP A 13 -10.24 5.35 27.12
C TRP A 13 -11.70 5.57 27.52
N MET A 14 -12.29 6.71 27.14
CA MET A 14 -13.69 7.03 27.43
C MET A 14 -14.71 6.22 26.63
N ARG A 15 -14.35 5.76 25.42
CA ARG A 15 -15.29 5.15 24.46
C ARG A 15 -15.08 3.65 24.25
N GLY A 16 -14.02 3.09 24.77
CA GLY A 16 -13.55 1.77 24.41
C GLY A 16 -12.72 1.76 23.11
N GLY A 17 -12.15 0.63 22.76
CA GLY A 17 -11.45 0.42 21.50
C GLY A 17 -12.41 0.18 20.33
N LEU A 18 -11.94 0.36 19.10
CA LEU A 18 -12.65 -0.03 17.89
C LEU A 18 -12.10 -1.39 17.42
N PRO A 19 -12.83 -2.50 17.57
CA PRO A 19 -12.40 -3.80 17.03
C PRO A 19 -12.13 -3.66 15.54
N THR A 20 -10.88 -3.97 15.15
CA THR A 20 -10.38 -3.70 13.80
C THR A 20 -9.74 -4.94 13.21
N TRP A 21 -10.30 -5.41 12.12
CA TRP A 21 -9.87 -6.59 11.38
C TRP A 21 -8.82 -6.22 10.36
N HIS A 22 -7.68 -6.89 10.42
CA HIS A 22 -6.56 -6.70 9.49
C HIS A 22 -5.73 -7.97 9.35
N HIS A 23 -5.25 -8.22 8.14
CA HIS A 23 -4.25 -9.26 7.86
C HIS A 23 -3.13 -8.68 6.98
N PRO A 24 -1.86 -9.10 7.13
CA PRO A 24 -0.77 -8.68 6.24
C PRO A 24 -1.02 -8.98 4.76
N ASP A 25 -1.81 -10.03 4.46
CA ASP A 25 -2.19 -10.39 3.10
C ASP A 25 -3.38 -9.59 2.55
N TYR A 26 -3.83 -8.52 3.24
CA TYR A 26 -4.73 -7.52 2.68
C TYR A 26 -4.08 -6.69 1.59
N ARG A 27 -2.77 -6.79 1.47
CA ARG A 27 -2.02 -6.27 0.33
C ARG A 27 -2.25 -7.20 -0.87
N LEU A 28 -3.07 -6.75 -1.82
CA LEU A 28 -3.26 -7.48 -3.07
C LEU A 28 -1.91 -7.67 -3.77
N PRO A 29 -1.56 -8.90 -4.17
CA PRO A 29 -0.26 -9.21 -4.77
C PRO A 29 -0.20 -8.83 -6.27
N LEU A 30 -0.78 -7.68 -6.63
CA LEU A 30 -0.90 -7.15 -7.98
C LEU A 30 -0.06 -5.86 -8.08
N ALA A 31 1.25 -6.01 -8.27
CA ALA A 31 2.20 -4.91 -8.24
C ALA A 31 1.91 -3.80 -9.28
N ASP A 32 1.34 -4.15 -10.42
CA ASP A 32 1.06 -3.23 -11.51
C ASP A 32 -0.33 -2.57 -11.42
N LEU A 33 -1.11 -2.90 -10.39
CA LEU A 33 -2.48 -2.44 -10.25
C LEU A 33 -2.54 -0.93 -9.95
N ALA A 34 -1.66 -0.44 -9.08
CA ALA A 34 -1.62 0.96 -8.69
C ALA A 34 -1.35 1.90 -9.87
N ASP A 35 -0.47 1.51 -10.77
CA ASP A 35 -0.09 2.35 -11.93
C ASP A 35 -1.19 2.42 -13.01
N ARG A 36 -2.11 1.46 -13.06
CA ARG A 36 -3.17 1.37 -14.08
C ARG A 36 -4.56 1.74 -13.58
N THR A 37 -4.85 1.47 -12.34
CA THR A 37 -6.21 1.57 -11.79
C THR A 37 -6.32 2.54 -10.61
N GLY A 38 -5.21 3.13 -10.18
CA GLY A 38 -5.16 3.95 -8.97
C GLY A 38 -5.36 3.16 -7.67
N LEU A 39 -5.51 1.84 -7.71
CA LEU A 39 -5.72 1.05 -6.50
C LEU A 39 -4.40 0.92 -5.73
N GLU A 40 -4.30 1.52 -4.53
CA GLU A 40 -3.13 1.41 -3.65
C GLU A 40 -3.14 0.07 -2.91
N PRO A 41 -2.30 -0.90 -3.27
CA PRO A 41 -2.31 -2.23 -2.64
C PRO A 41 -2.00 -2.19 -1.13
N ARG A 42 -1.35 -1.13 -0.64
CA ARG A 42 -0.96 -0.92 0.75
C ARG A 42 -1.97 -0.08 1.53
N ARG A 43 -3.14 0.22 0.97
CA ARG A 43 -4.15 1.12 1.58
C ARG A 43 -4.45 0.74 3.03
N ALA A 44 -4.72 -0.54 3.29
CA ALA A 44 -5.00 -1.06 4.63
C ALA A 44 -3.79 -0.93 5.58
N ASP A 45 -2.59 -1.25 5.12
CA ASP A 45 -1.35 -1.13 5.89
C ASP A 45 -1.05 0.33 6.27
N LEU A 46 -1.14 1.25 5.30
CA LEU A 46 -0.86 2.67 5.51
C LEU A 46 -1.85 3.28 6.50
N ALA A 47 -3.15 2.94 6.37
CA ALA A 47 -4.18 3.37 7.30
C ALA A 47 -3.89 2.83 8.71
N LEU A 48 -3.61 1.53 8.85
CA LEU A 48 -3.29 0.92 10.15
C LEU A 48 -2.04 1.52 10.77
N TRP A 49 -0.97 1.74 10.01
CA TRP A 49 0.26 2.33 10.54
C TRP A 49 0.02 3.73 11.08
N TYR A 50 -0.72 4.56 10.34
CA TYR A 50 -1.12 5.88 10.81
C TYR A 50 -1.96 5.81 12.09
N LEU A 51 -2.99 4.96 12.13
CA LEU A 51 -3.90 4.82 13.26
C LEU A 51 -3.17 4.33 14.53
N ARG A 52 -2.24 3.43 14.38
CA ARG A 52 -1.39 2.96 15.50
C ARG A 52 -0.44 4.04 15.99
N ASP A 53 0.17 4.78 15.07
CA ASP A 53 1.05 5.90 15.41
C ASP A 53 0.26 7.01 16.12
N ALA A 54 -0.94 7.31 15.65
CA ALA A 54 -1.87 8.25 16.27
C ALA A 54 -2.51 7.74 17.58
N ARG A 55 -2.24 6.50 18.01
CA ARG A 55 -2.87 5.83 19.16
C ARG A 55 -4.40 5.76 19.10
N ALA A 56 -4.94 5.74 17.90
CA ALA A 56 -6.35 5.55 17.67
C ALA A 56 -6.76 4.07 17.73
N ILE A 57 -5.90 3.19 17.25
CA ILE A 57 -6.03 1.73 17.33
C ILE A 57 -4.79 1.19 18.05
N LEU A 58 -4.99 0.36 19.07
CA LEU A 58 -3.95 -0.33 19.81
C LEU A 58 -3.91 -1.82 19.42
N ARG A 59 -2.94 -2.55 19.98
CA ARG A 59 -2.78 -3.97 19.72
C ARG A 59 -4.03 -4.78 20.11
N ASP A 60 -4.66 -4.43 21.21
CA ASP A 60 -5.82 -5.14 21.75
C ASP A 60 -7.09 -4.92 20.93
N ASP A 61 -7.13 -3.90 20.08
CA ASP A 61 -8.24 -3.66 19.15
C ASP A 61 -8.12 -4.53 17.90
N LEU A 62 -6.91 -5.03 17.59
CA LEU A 62 -6.66 -5.76 16.36
C LEU A 62 -7.18 -7.19 16.43
N ARG A 63 -7.83 -7.60 15.35
CA ARG A 63 -8.33 -8.95 15.10
C ARG A 63 -7.68 -9.49 13.84
N THR A 64 -7.30 -10.77 13.88
CA THR A 64 -6.74 -11.47 12.72
C THR A 64 -7.83 -12.35 12.12
N PRO A 65 -8.24 -12.12 10.87
CA PRO A 65 -9.26 -12.92 10.21
C PRO A 65 -8.72 -14.30 9.81
N HIS A 66 -9.67 -15.23 9.66
CA HIS A 66 -9.45 -16.49 8.96
C HIS A 66 -10.13 -16.44 7.59
N PRO A 67 -9.55 -17.09 6.56
CA PRO A 67 -10.20 -17.14 5.25
C PRO A 67 -11.55 -17.87 5.37
N ILE A 68 -12.59 -17.26 4.80
CA ILE A 68 -13.94 -17.84 4.79
C ILE A 68 -13.93 -19.18 4.02
N PRO A 69 -14.66 -20.21 4.48
CA PRO A 69 -14.79 -21.46 3.74
C PRO A 69 -15.56 -21.25 2.43
N TRP A 70 -15.25 -22.05 1.42
CA TRP A 70 -15.97 -22.04 0.14
C TRP A 70 -17.48 -22.32 0.29
N SER A 71 -17.86 -23.15 1.26
CA SER A 71 -19.27 -23.44 1.58
C SER A 71 -20.07 -22.21 1.98
N ASP A 72 -19.44 -21.21 2.61
CA ASP A 72 -20.12 -19.97 2.96
C ASP A 72 -20.21 -19.00 1.77
N LEU A 73 -19.21 -18.98 0.89
CA LEU A 73 -19.29 -18.28 -0.40
C LEU A 73 -20.41 -18.87 -1.27
N ALA A 74 -20.57 -20.19 -1.27
CA ALA A 74 -21.60 -20.91 -2.01
C ALA A 74 -23.03 -20.64 -1.53
N ARG A 75 -23.23 -19.98 -0.38
CA ARG A 75 -24.57 -19.52 0.05
C ARG A 75 -25.13 -18.40 -0.84
N VAL A 76 -24.26 -17.68 -1.52
CA VAL A 76 -24.61 -16.53 -2.38
C VAL A 76 -24.23 -16.80 -3.84
N HIS A 77 -23.02 -17.25 -4.07
CA HIS A 77 -22.43 -17.43 -5.38
C HIS A 77 -22.55 -18.88 -5.84
N PRO A 78 -23.18 -19.18 -7.00
CA PRO A 78 -23.27 -20.54 -7.52
C PRO A 78 -21.88 -21.17 -7.75
N GLU A 79 -21.79 -22.48 -7.55
CA GLU A 79 -20.55 -23.24 -7.70
C GLU A 79 -19.84 -23.01 -9.05
N PRO A 80 -20.51 -23.01 -10.22
CA PRO A 80 -19.85 -22.73 -11.50
C PRO A 80 -19.21 -21.35 -11.58
N PHE A 81 -19.78 -20.34 -10.88
CA PHE A 81 -19.18 -19.02 -10.79
C PHE A 81 -17.93 -19.04 -9.89
N LEU A 82 -18.00 -19.69 -8.73
CA LEU A 82 -16.85 -19.82 -7.84
C LEU A 82 -15.71 -20.60 -8.50
N GLU A 83 -16.03 -21.63 -9.28
CA GLU A 83 -15.04 -22.36 -10.09
C GLU A 83 -14.38 -21.44 -11.12
N SER A 84 -15.13 -20.55 -11.78
CA SER A 84 -14.57 -19.61 -12.76
C SER A 84 -13.53 -18.68 -12.15
N LEU A 85 -13.67 -18.31 -10.87
CA LEU A 85 -12.71 -17.47 -10.15
C LEU A 85 -11.36 -18.17 -9.89
N THR A 86 -11.28 -19.50 -10.02
CA THR A 86 -10.01 -20.22 -9.94
C THR A 86 -9.19 -20.11 -11.23
N GLY A 87 -9.76 -19.51 -12.28
CA GLY A 87 -9.10 -19.21 -13.54
C GLY A 87 -8.43 -17.83 -13.53
N ALA A 88 -7.20 -17.77 -14.03
CA ALA A 88 -6.46 -16.51 -14.12
C ALA A 88 -7.16 -15.46 -15.01
N GLU A 89 -7.85 -15.89 -16.06
CA GLU A 89 -8.53 -15.00 -17.03
C GLU A 89 -9.67 -14.20 -16.39
N GLU A 90 -10.50 -14.86 -15.57
CA GLU A 90 -11.63 -14.20 -14.93
C GLU A 90 -11.16 -13.20 -13.86
N LEU A 91 -10.22 -13.58 -12.98
CA LEU A 91 -9.64 -12.65 -12.03
C LEU A 91 -8.92 -11.48 -12.70
N ALA A 92 -8.19 -11.76 -13.79
CA ALA A 92 -7.50 -10.72 -14.55
C ALA A 92 -8.48 -9.69 -15.14
N ARG A 93 -9.63 -10.14 -15.65
CA ARG A 93 -10.71 -9.27 -16.13
C ARG A 93 -11.27 -8.39 -15.00
N ILE A 94 -11.49 -8.97 -13.81
CA ILE A 94 -12.05 -8.26 -12.65
C ILE A 94 -11.10 -7.16 -12.17
N PHE A 95 -9.80 -7.47 -12.12
CA PHE A 95 -8.78 -6.54 -11.62
C PHE A 95 -8.10 -5.70 -12.70
N ALA A 96 -8.57 -5.77 -13.95
CA ALA A 96 -8.03 -5.04 -15.10
C ALA A 96 -6.50 -5.25 -15.30
N VAL A 97 -6.03 -6.49 -15.07
CA VAL A 97 -4.64 -6.92 -15.27
C VAL A 97 -4.57 -8.03 -16.31
N GLN A 98 -3.39 -8.47 -16.66
CA GLN A 98 -3.23 -9.56 -17.64
C GLN A 98 -3.31 -10.93 -16.95
N ALA A 99 -3.93 -11.91 -17.62
CA ALA A 99 -4.20 -13.24 -17.03
C ALA A 99 -2.92 -13.98 -16.60
N HIS A 100 -1.86 -13.90 -17.40
CA HIS A 100 -0.61 -14.60 -17.09
C HIS A 100 0.20 -13.97 -15.93
N SER A 101 -0.15 -12.75 -15.49
CA SER A 101 0.46 -12.11 -14.31
C SER A 101 -0.42 -12.24 -13.05
N MET A 102 -1.52 -13.00 -13.14
CA MET A 102 -2.48 -13.16 -12.05
C MET A 102 -2.03 -14.25 -11.07
N PRO A 103 -1.62 -13.90 -9.85
CA PRO A 103 -1.34 -14.87 -8.78
C PRO A 103 -2.67 -15.32 -8.15
N VAL A 104 -3.31 -16.30 -8.78
CA VAL A 104 -4.69 -16.73 -8.48
C VAL A 104 -4.87 -17.09 -7.01
N ASP A 105 -4.01 -17.96 -6.49
CA ASP A 105 -4.15 -18.49 -5.13
C ASP A 105 -4.00 -17.38 -4.07
N GLU A 106 -3.06 -16.47 -4.24
CA GLU A 106 -2.82 -15.36 -3.33
C GLU A 106 -3.96 -14.34 -3.37
N VAL A 107 -4.49 -14.05 -4.56
CA VAL A 107 -5.65 -13.15 -4.71
C VAL A 107 -6.88 -13.77 -4.07
N LEU A 108 -7.17 -15.04 -4.34
CA LEU A 108 -8.29 -15.75 -3.72
C LEU A 108 -8.14 -15.84 -2.20
N GLN A 109 -6.94 -16.07 -1.70
CA GLN A 109 -6.65 -16.07 -0.27
C GLN A 109 -6.97 -14.69 0.35
N THR A 110 -6.52 -13.60 -0.28
CA THR A 110 -6.81 -12.23 0.17
C THR A 110 -8.31 -11.95 0.21
N LEU A 111 -9.04 -12.32 -0.85
CA LEU A 111 -10.50 -12.14 -0.92
C LEU A 111 -11.23 -12.94 0.16
N ARG A 112 -10.84 -14.19 0.37
CA ARG A 112 -11.43 -15.04 1.40
C ARG A 112 -11.13 -14.54 2.81
N LEU A 113 -9.94 -13.98 3.05
CA LEU A 113 -9.61 -13.32 4.31
C LEU A 113 -10.49 -12.09 4.55
N ALA A 114 -10.71 -11.25 3.53
CA ALA A 114 -11.56 -10.09 3.62
C ALA A 114 -13.03 -10.48 3.94
N CYS A 115 -13.58 -11.47 3.23
CA CYS A 115 -14.93 -11.98 3.49
C CYS A 115 -15.05 -12.59 4.89
N GLY A 116 -14.04 -13.37 5.32
CA GLY A 116 -14.00 -13.94 6.66
C GLY A 116 -13.96 -12.88 7.75
N ALA A 117 -13.25 -11.78 7.52
CA ALA A 117 -13.22 -10.64 8.42
C ALA A 117 -14.58 -9.91 8.48
N THR A 118 -15.24 -9.70 7.33
CA THR A 118 -16.56 -9.05 7.30
C THR A 118 -17.59 -9.85 8.10
N LEU A 119 -17.62 -11.19 7.94
CA LEU A 119 -18.48 -12.06 8.73
C LEU A 119 -18.11 -12.06 10.21
N ALA A 120 -16.84 -12.16 10.56
CA ALA A 120 -16.40 -12.16 11.94
C ALA A 120 -16.65 -10.81 12.63
N ALA A 121 -16.49 -9.70 11.90
CA ALA A 121 -16.83 -8.36 12.36
C ALA A 121 -18.35 -8.22 12.62
N ALA A 122 -19.19 -8.81 11.77
CA ALA A 122 -20.63 -8.82 11.96
C ALA A 122 -21.05 -9.60 13.23
N ARG A 123 -20.44 -10.76 13.47
CA ARG A 123 -20.66 -11.55 14.69
C ARG A 123 -20.23 -10.79 15.94
N GLU A 124 -19.05 -10.16 15.92
CA GLU A 124 -18.56 -9.35 17.05
C GLU A 124 -19.42 -8.12 17.28
N ALA A 125 -19.86 -7.43 16.21
CA ALA A 125 -20.73 -6.27 16.30
C ALA A 125 -22.07 -6.61 16.97
N VAL A 126 -22.73 -7.69 16.54
CA VAL A 126 -24.01 -8.15 17.12
C VAL A 126 -23.83 -8.61 18.56
N ALA A 127 -22.79 -9.38 18.86
CA ALA A 127 -22.55 -9.91 20.19
C ALA A 127 -22.22 -8.83 21.23
N SER A 128 -21.63 -7.71 20.79
CA SER A 128 -21.14 -6.64 21.67
C SER A 128 -21.91 -5.32 21.51
N GLU A 129 -22.92 -5.27 20.65
CA GLU A 129 -23.69 -4.07 20.29
C GLU A 129 -22.80 -2.85 20.00
N CYS A 130 -21.74 -3.08 19.22
CA CYS A 130 -20.72 -2.07 18.94
C CYS A 130 -20.43 -1.92 17.45
N ALA A 131 -19.70 -0.86 17.12
CA ALA A 131 -19.10 -0.69 15.81
C ALA A 131 -17.83 -1.54 15.69
N THR A 132 -17.64 -2.17 14.53
CA THR A 132 -16.43 -2.90 14.15
C THR A 132 -15.92 -2.38 12.80
N LEU A 133 -14.64 -2.53 12.52
CA LEU A 133 -14.01 -2.08 11.28
C LEU A 133 -13.24 -3.23 10.62
N ASN A 134 -13.51 -3.49 9.35
CA ASN A 134 -12.63 -4.31 8.52
C ASN A 134 -11.86 -3.41 7.55
N LEU A 135 -10.53 -3.51 7.52
CA LEU A 135 -9.67 -2.66 6.67
C LEU A 135 -9.62 -3.08 5.19
N LEU A 136 -10.31 -4.20 4.83
CA LEU A 136 -10.50 -4.64 3.44
C LEU A 136 -11.87 -5.30 3.33
N GLY A 137 -12.68 -4.86 2.37
CA GLY A 137 -14.05 -5.36 2.15
C GLY A 137 -14.92 -4.28 1.54
N GLY A 138 -16.23 -4.52 1.46
CA GLY A 138 -17.17 -3.67 0.75
C GLY A 138 -17.15 -3.96 -0.76
N PHE A 139 -17.09 -5.23 -1.14
CA PHE A 139 -17.00 -5.68 -2.53
C PHE A 139 -18.37 -5.65 -3.22
N HIS A 140 -18.96 -4.48 -3.30
CA HIS A 140 -20.35 -4.22 -3.64
C HIS A 140 -20.71 -4.44 -5.11
N HIS A 141 -19.72 -4.53 -6.03
CA HIS A 141 -19.97 -4.80 -7.45
C HIS A 141 -20.07 -6.29 -7.80
N ALA A 142 -19.72 -7.19 -6.89
CA ALA A 142 -19.89 -8.62 -7.14
C ALA A 142 -21.34 -9.03 -6.96
N GLY A 143 -22.01 -9.41 -8.04
CA GLY A 143 -23.34 -10.01 -8.04
C GLY A 143 -23.28 -11.52 -7.82
N ARG A 144 -24.46 -12.20 -7.89
CA ARG A 144 -24.56 -13.65 -7.64
C ARG A 144 -23.66 -14.46 -8.56
N SER A 145 -23.65 -14.14 -9.84
CA SER A 145 -22.97 -14.91 -10.89
C SER A 145 -22.13 -14.01 -11.81
N ARG A 146 -21.79 -12.81 -11.36
CA ARG A 146 -20.97 -11.85 -12.11
C ARG A 146 -20.05 -11.11 -11.17
N ALA A 147 -18.91 -10.68 -11.68
CA ALA A 147 -17.92 -9.92 -10.94
C ALA A 147 -17.38 -8.76 -11.80
N GLY A 148 -16.93 -7.71 -11.15
CA GLY A 148 -16.39 -6.51 -11.80
C GLY A 148 -15.99 -5.46 -10.78
N GLY A 149 -15.49 -4.31 -11.23
CA GLY A 149 -15.16 -3.19 -10.34
C GLY A 149 -14.22 -3.58 -9.19
N PHE A 150 -13.22 -4.41 -9.45
CA PHE A 150 -12.30 -4.99 -8.47
C PHE A 150 -12.96 -5.87 -7.38
N CYS A 151 -14.22 -6.25 -7.56
CA CYS A 151 -14.99 -7.09 -6.65
C CYS A 151 -15.21 -8.46 -7.31
N ALA A 152 -14.60 -9.51 -6.76
CA ALA A 152 -14.75 -10.87 -7.25
C ALA A 152 -15.88 -11.63 -6.55
N VAL A 153 -16.10 -11.38 -5.26
CA VAL A 153 -17.17 -11.96 -4.44
C VAL A 153 -17.78 -10.87 -3.56
N ASN A 154 -19.06 -10.99 -3.20
CA ASN A 154 -19.76 -10.01 -2.37
C ASN A 154 -19.65 -10.40 -0.89
N ASP A 155 -18.72 -9.78 -0.18
CA ASP A 155 -18.46 -10.10 1.23
C ASP A 155 -19.63 -9.75 2.15
N ILE A 156 -20.42 -8.71 1.81
CA ILE A 156 -21.59 -8.30 2.56
C ILE A 156 -22.72 -9.32 2.42
N ALA A 157 -23.05 -9.69 1.19
CA ALA A 157 -24.09 -10.68 0.92
C ALA A 157 -23.77 -12.05 1.54
N VAL A 158 -22.50 -12.45 1.48
CA VAL A 158 -22.01 -13.68 2.11
C VAL A 158 -22.14 -13.61 3.63
N ALA A 159 -21.76 -12.47 4.24
CA ALA A 159 -21.93 -12.28 5.68
C ALA A 159 -23.40 -12.30 6.09
N VAL A 160 -24.30 -11.64 5.34
CA VAL A 160 -25.75 -11.68 5.57
C VAL A 160 -26.28 -13.12 5.50
N ALA A 161 -25.93 -13.86 4.45
CA ALA A 161 -26.37 -15.25 4.27
C ALA A 161 -25.87 -16.19 5.38
N ALA A 162 -24.62 -16.01 5.81
CA ALA A 162 -24.05 -16.78 6.92
C ALA A 162 -24.72 -16.44 8.26
N MET A 163 -24.90 -15.15 8.58
CA MET A 163 -25.60 -14.71 9.79
C MET A 163 -27.04 -15.24 9.84
N ARG A 164 -27.77 -15.25 8.70
CA ARG A 164 -29.11 -15.85 8.61
C ARG A 164 -29.08 -17.36 8.89
N ALA A 165 -28.11 -18.06 8.32
CA ALA A 165 -27.94 -19.50 8.55
C ALA A 165 -27.59 -19.83 10.02
N GLU A 166 -26.96 -18.92 10.73
CA GLU A 166 -26.65 -18.99 12.16
C GLU A 166 -27.83 -18.58 13.06
N GLY A 167 -28.98 -18.20 12.47
CA GLY A 167 -30.20 -17.88 13.23
C GLY A 167 -30.40 -16.40 13.53
N PHE A 168 -29.63 -15.49 12.93
CA PHE A 168 -29.90 -14.06 13.08
C PHE A 168 -31.18 -13.67 12.31
N THR A 169 -32.20 -13.21 13.04
CA THR A 169 -33.54 -12.87 12.48
C THR A 169 -33.81 -11.36 12.45
N GLY A 170 -32.94 -10.54 13.06
CA GLY A 170 -33.10 -9.09 13.09
C GLY A 170 -33.04 -8.46 11.70
N THR A 171 -33.59 -7.25 11.56
CA THR A 171 -33.42 -6.44 10.34
C THR A 171 -31.95 -6.15 10.10
N ILE A 172 -31.51 -6.23 8.84
CA ILE A 172 -30.18 -5.86 8.39
C ILE A 172 -30.30 -4.64 7.48
N ALA A 173 -29.51 -3.60 7.75
CA ALA A 173 -29.35 -2.47 6.84
C ALA A 173 -27.98 -2.53 6.15
N VAL A 174 -27.95 -2.21 4.88
CA VAL A 174 -26.72 -1.95 4.13
C VAL A 174 -26.77 -0.51 3.66
N LEU A 175 -25.89 0.32 4.20
CA LEU A 175 -25.74 1.73 3.86
C LEU A 175 -24.47 1.87 3.01
N ASP A 176 -24.64 2.06 1.71
CA ASP A 176 -23.54 2.19 0.76
C ASP A 176 -23.28 3.67 0.44
N LEU A 177 -22.09 4.14 0.80
CA LEU A 177 -21.61 5.51 0.62
C LEU A 177 -20.38 5.55 -0.29
N ASP A 178 -20.16 4.48 -1.06
CA ASP A 178 -19.26 4.47 -2.21
C ASP A 178 -19.88 5.31 -3.34
N VAL A 179 -19.04 5.91 -4.17
CA VAL A 179 -19.53 6.77 -5.26
C VAL A 179 -20.18 5.99 -6.40
N HIS A 180 -19.91 4.68 -6.47
CA HIS A 180 -20.46 3.80 -7.49
C HIS A 180 -21.74 3.10 -7.00
N PRO A 181 -22.73 2.88 -7.87
CA PRO A 181 -23.94 2.17 -7.49
C PRO A 181 -23.64 0.74 -6.98
N PRO A 182 -24.29 0.27 -5.90
CA PRO A 182 -24.09 -1.08 -5.35
C PRO A 182 -24.81 -2.17 -6.17
N ASP A 183 -24.54 -2.22 -7.47
CA ASP A 183 -25.23 -3.07 -8.43
C ASP A 183 -25.11 -4.57 -8.11
N GLY A 184 -23.93 -5.00 -7.61
CA GLY A 184 -23.70 -6.38 -7.19
C GLY A 184 -24.40 -6.71 -5.87
N THR A 185 -24.37 -5.81 -4.89
CA THR A 185 -25.08 -6.00 -3.63
C THR A 185 -26.60 -6.01 -3.87
N ALA A 186 -27.09 -5.15 -4.75
CA ALA A 186 -28.51 -5.16 -5.15
C ALA A 186 -28.89 -6.47 -5.84
N ASP A 187 -28.07 -7.01 -6.76
CA ASP A 187 -28.29 -8.33 -7.38
C ASP A 187 -28.35 -9.47 -6.35
N CYS A 188 -27.58 -9.39 -5.28
CA CYS A 188 -27.55 -10.40 -4.23
C CYS A 188 -28.69 -10.26 -3.22
N LEU A 189 -29.05 -9.05 -2.81
CA LEU A 189 -29.83 -8.79 -1.59
C LEU A 189 -31.11 -8.00 -1.81
N ALA A 190 -31.33 -7.32 -2.95
CA ALA A 190 -32.53 -6.54 -3.18
C ALA A 190 -33.80 -7.39 -3.07
N GLY A 191 -34.77 -6.90 -2.32
CA GLY A 191 -36.04 -7.62 -2.06
C GLY A 191 -35.92 -8.81 -1.10
N SER A 192 -34.74 -9.06 -0.47
CA SER A 192 -34.60 -10.08 0.57
C SER A 192 -35.34 -9.66 1.85
N GLU A 193 -36.03 -10.62 2.48
CA GLU A 193 -36.81 -10.35 3.67
C GLU A 193 -35.93 -9.82 4.81
N GLY A 194 -36.36 -8.71 5.43
CA GLY A 194 -35.66 -8.07 6.54
C GLY A 194 -34.31 -7.47 6.16
N VAL A 195 -34.08 -7.16 4.87
CA VAL A 195 -32.87 -6.44 4.40
C VAL A 195 -33.28 -5.14 3.74
N TRP A 196 -32.70 -4.04 4.18
CA TRP A 196 -32.81 -2.72 3.56
C TRP A 196 -31.49 -2.33 2.91
N LEU A 197 -31.55 -1.80 1.70
CA LEU A 197 -30.40 -1.27 0.97
C LEU A 197 -30.62 0.22 0.73
N GLY A 198 -29.68 1.06 1.19
CA GLY A 198 -29.63 2.49 0.89
C GLY A 198 -28.28 2.89 0.30
N SER A 199 -28.29 3.77 -0.70
CA SER A 199 -27.07 4.20 -1.39
C SER A 199 -27.08 5.68 -1.72
N ILE A 200 -25.88 6.29 -1.69
CA ILE A 200 -25.59 7.59 -2.31
C ILE A 200 -24.52 7.36 -3.34
N SER A 201 -24.88 7.45 -4.61
CA SER A 201 -23.95 7.29 -5.75
C SER A 201 -23.73 8.61 -6.49
N GLY A 202 -22.58 8.75 -7.15
CA GLY A 202 -22.22 9.87 -8.03
C GLY A 202 -22.11 9.46 -9.49
N ALA A 203 -22.43 8.22 -9.81
CA ALA A 203 -22.40 7.66 -11.15
C ALA A 203 -23.75 7.00 -11.47
N ASP A 204 -24.30 7.30 -12.63
CA ASP A 204 -25.51 6.65 -13.14
C ASP A 204 -25.10 5.50 -14.07
N TRP A 205 -25.16 4.26 -13.56
CA TRP A 205 -24.90 3.04 -14.33
C TRP A 205 -26.19 2.32 -14.75
N GLY A 206 -27.33 3.00 -14.65
CA GLY A 206 -28.66 2.46 -14.89
C GLY A 206 -29.43 2.21 -13.61
N ALA A 207 -30.74 2.01 -13.74
CA ALA A 207 -31.64 1.87 -12.60
C ALA A 207 -31.33 0.60 -11.79
N LEU A 208 -31.15 0.77 -10.50
CA LEU A 208 -31.17 -0.30 -9.53
C LEU A 208 -32.62 -0.81 -9.31
N PRO A 209 -32.81 -2.01 -8.72
CA PRO A 209 -34.14 -2.47 -8.32
C PRO A 209 -34.87 -1.45 -7.44
N GLU A 210 -36.19 -1.29 -7.62
CA GLU A 210 -37.03 -0.34 -6.85
C GLU A 210 -36.96 -0.52 -5.31
N SER A 211 -36.52 -1.69 -4.84
CA SER A 211 -36.31 -1.97 -3.43
C SER A 211 -35.01 -1.36 -2.85
N VAL A 212 -34.17 -0.75 -3.69
CA VAL A 212 -32.97 -0.01 -3.26
C VAL A 212 -33.32 1.47 -3.14
N ASP A 213 -33.08 2.03 -1.96
CA ASP A 213 -33.24 3.48 -1.70
C ASP A 213 -31.99 4.23 -2.17
N GLU A 214 -31.90 4.49 -3.46
CA GLU A 214 -30.75 5.15 -4.09
C GLU A 214 -30.97 6.65 -4.25
N THR A 215 -29.91 7.43 -3.96
CA THR A 215 -29.82 8.86 -4.28
C THR A 215 -28.61 9.07 -5.18
N VAL A 216 -28.85 9.40 -6.45
CA VAL A 216 -27.75 9.71 -7.41
C VAL A 216 -27.47 11.20 -7.37
N LEU A 217 -26.20 11.55 -7.12
CA LEU A 217 -25.71 12.93 -7.04
C LEU A 217 -25.01 13.34 -8.33
N PRO A 218 -25.16 14.61 -8.78
CA PRO A 218 -24.43 15.12 -9.93
C PRO A 218 -22.91 15.12 -9.75
N GLU A 219 -22.18 14.98 -10.84
CA GLU A 219 -20.72 15.17 -10.86
C GLU A 219 -20.34 16.53 -10.25
N GLY A 220 -19.24 16.56 -9.49
CA GLY A 220 -18.77 17.75 -8.80
C GLY A 220 -19.55 18.14 -7.54
N THR A 221 -20.49 17.32 -7.07
CA THR A 221 -21.21 17.57 -5.81
C THR A 221 -20.23 17.75 -4.64
N THR A 222 -20.41 18.82 -3.89
CA THR A 222 -19.58 19.22 -2.75
C THR A 222 -20.21 18.83 -1.40
N ASP A 223 -19.51 19.14 -0.30
CA ASP A 223 -19.85 18.72 1.08
C ASP A 223 -21.32 18.98 1.46
N ASP A 224 -21.82 20.19 1.29
CA ASP A 224 -23.17 20.57 1.78
C ASP A 224 -24.27 19.76 1.10
N ALA A 225 -24.21 19.61 -0.22
CA ALA A 225 -25.21 18.83 -0.97
C ALA A 225 -25.11 17.34 -0.67
N TYR A 226 -23.89 16.81 -0.51
CA TYR A 226 -23.65 15.42 -0.15
C TYR A 226 -24.19 15.12 1.26
N LEU A 227 -23.88 15.95 2.25
CA LEU A 227 -24.33 15.77 3.64
C LEU A 227 -25.85 15.93 3.79
N ALA A 228 -26.48 16.82 3.02
CA ALA A 228 -27.94 16.94 2.98
C ALA A 228 -28.61 15.68 2.41
N ALA A 229 -28.03 15.11 1.34
CA ALA A 229 -28.51 13.85 0.77
C ALA A 229 -28.36 12.68 1.77
N LEU A 230 -27.24 12.65 2.50
CA LEU A 230 -27.00 11.66 3.55
C LEU A 230 -28.02 11.79 4.70
N GLU A 231 -28.31 13.00 5.17
CA GLU A 231 -29.31 13.23 6.21
C GLU A 231 -30.68 12.71 5.76
N ALA A 232 -31.07 13.01 4.54
CA ALA A 232 -32.32 12.52 3.95
C ALA A 232 -32.35 10.97 3.84
N LEU A 233 -31.26 10.34 3.45
CA LEU A 233 -31.17 8.87 3.37
C LEU A 233 -31.23 8.23 4.76
N LEU A 234 -30.47 8.75 5.72
CA LEU A 234 -30.47 8.26 7.11
C LEU A 234 -31.84 8.37 7.79
N SER A 235 -32.63 9.41 7.43
CA SER A 235 -34.01 9.56 7.96
C SER A 235 -34.98 8.46 7.49
N ARG A 236 -34.67 7.79 6.36
CA ARG A 236 -35.47 6.69 5.80
C ARG A 236 -34.93 5.32 6.20
N MET A 237 -33.72 5.25 6.73
CA MET A 237 -33.10 4.00 7.16
C MET A 237 -33.88 3.39 8.33
N PRO A 238 -34.32 2.13 8.24
CA PRO A 238 -35.05 1.48 9.33
C PRO A 238 -34.13 1.20 10.53
N GLU A 239 -34.72 1.02 11.68
CA GLU A 239 -34.00 0.47 12.82
C GLU A 239 -33.55 -0.97 12.49
N ALA A 240 -32.26 -1.23 12.58
CA ALA A 240 -31.68 -2.51 12.22
C ALA A 240 -30.90 -3.13 13.40
N GLY A 241 -31.00 -4.45 13.51
CA GLY A 241 -30.19 -5.23 14.46
C GLY A 241 -28.74 -5.39 14.03
N LEU A 242 -28.43 -5.12 12.75
CA LEU A 242 -27.07 -5.07 12.21
C LEU A 242 -27.04 -4.12 11.02
N THR A 243 -26.06 -3.22 10.97
CA THR A 243 -25.84 -2.32 9.82
C THR A 243 -24.46 -2.53 9.23
N PHE A 244 -24.39 -2.81 7.93
CA PHE A 244 -23.14 -2.72 7.16
C PHE A 244 -23.04 -1.31 6.58
N VAL A 245 -21.89 -0.66 6.74
CA VAL A 245 -21.61 0.66 6.19
C VAL A 245 -20.41 0.54 5.24
N ILE A 246 -20.64 0.76 3.96
CA ILE A 246 -19.56 0.89 2.98
C ILE A 246 -19.18 2.36 2.96
N ALA A 247 -18.10 2.71 3.66
CA ALA A 247 -17.59 4.06 3.76
C ALA A 247 -16.55 4.34 2.66
N GLY A 248 -16.97 4.26 1.40
CA GLY A 248 -16.10 4.49 0.24
C GLY A 248 -15.27 5.77 0.37
N GLY A 249 -14.03 5.71 -0.06
CA GLY A 249 -13.12 6.85 -0.08
C GLY A 249 -13.21 7.68 -1.36
N ASP A 250 -13.88 7.19 -2.36
CA ASP A 250 -13.95 7.72 -3.71
C ASP A 250 -14.90 8.93 -3.94
N PRO A 251 -15.81 9.31 -3.01
CA PRO A 251 -16.42 10.63 -3.10
C PRO A 251 -15.43 11.80 -2.89
N TRP A 252 -14.19 11.50 -2.44
CA TRP A 252 -13.17 12.50 -2.14
C TRP A 252 -12.71 13.29 -3.38
N GLU A 253 -12.62 14.63 -3.28
CA GLU A 253 -12.14 15.56 -4.33
C GLU A 253 -10.77 15.21 -4.95
N LYS A 254 -9.98 14.35 -4.30
CA LYS A 254 -8.64 13.91 -4.75
C LYS A 254 -8.60 12.44 -5.12
N ASP A 255 -9.75 11.81 -5.20
CA ASP A 255 -9.84 10.46 -5.73
C ASP A 255 -9.59 10.46 -7.25
N GLU A 256 -8.97 9.38 -7.75
CA GLU A 256 -8.62 9.30 -9.17
C GLU A 256 -9.75 8.78 -10.06
N LEU A 257 -10.79 8.18 -9.49
CA LEU A 257 -11.91 7.60 -10.24
C LEU A 257 -13.28 8.18 -9.86
N GLY A 258 -13.40 8.78 -8.69
CA GLY A 258 -14.66 9.31 -8.21
C GLY A 258 -15.03 10.65 -8.86
N PRO A 259 -16.31 10.85 -9.31
CA PRO A 259 -16.76 12.08 -9.96
C PRO A 259 -17.18 13.19 -8.98
N LEU A 260 -17.22 12.94 -7.67
CA LEU A 260 -17.65 13.91 -6.68
C LEU A 260 -16.50 14.81 -6.19
N SER A 261 -16.83 15.89 -5.49
CA SER A 261 -15.87 16.87 -4.97
C SER A 261 -16.01 17.05 -3.46
N VAL A 262 -16.23 15.96 -2.73
CA VAL A 262 -16.33 15.98 -1.27
C VAL A 262 -14.94 16.16 -0.67
N THR A 263 -14.78 17.13 0.24
CA THR A 263 -13.50 17.39 0.90
C THR A 263 -13.17 16.28 1.94
N GLU A 264 -11.91 16.21 2.39
CA GLU A 264 -11.56 15.33 3.49
C GLU A 264 -12.35 15.66 4.77
N SER A 265 -12.69 16.92 4.99
CA SER A 265 -13.56 17.35 6.08
C SER A 265 -15.00 16.89 5.88
N GLY A 266 -15.52 16.97 4.66
CA GLY A 266 -16.85 16.45 4.31
C GLY A 266 -16.97 14.95 4.57
N LEU A 267 -15.95 14.16 4.16
CA LEU A 267 -15.92 12.72 4.49
C LEU A 267 -15.90 12.46 6.00
N ARG A 268 -15.20 13.30 6.80
CA ARG A 268 -15.23 13.20 8.27
C ARG A 268 -16.62 13.44 8.83
N LEU A 269 -17.30 14.48 8.33
CA LEU A 269 -18.67 14.82 8.76
C LEU A 269 -19.65 13.71 8.35
N ARG A 270 -19.52 13.16 7.13
CA ARG A 270 -20.25 11.97 6.68
C ARG A 270 -20.16 10.83 7.71
N ASP A 271 -18.93 10.43 8.00
CA ASP A 271 -18.67 9.28 8.87
C ASP A 271 -19.13 9.54 10.31
N LEU A 272 -19.01 10.78 10.81
CA LEU A 272 -19.53 11.18 12.12
C LEU A 272 -21.05 11.13 12.18
N GLN A 273 -21.75 11.64 11.16
CA GLN A 273 -23.21 11.65 11.09
C GLN A 273 -23.77 10.23 11.11
N VAL A 274 -23.18 9.33 10.32
CA VAL A 274 -23.55 7.90 10.32
C VAL A 274 -23.22 7.25 11.67
N ALA A 275 -22.02 7.49 12.20
CA ALA A 275 -21.61 6.91 13.46
C ALA A 275 -22.46 7.41 14.64
N ASP A 276 -22.96 8.65 14.62
CA ASP A 276 -23.88 9.17 15.63
C ASP A 276 -25.26 8.52 15.52
N THR A 277 -25.78 8.34 14.28
CA THR A 277 -27.03 7.63 14.01
C THR A 277 -26.97 6.17 14.50
N LEU A 278 -25.82 5.51 14.35
CA LEU A 278 -25.61 4.11 14.74
C LEU A 278 -25.03 3.94 16.15
N SER A 279 -25.01 4.99 16.95
CA SER A 279 -24.44 4.94 18.31
C SER A 279 -25.13 3.89 19.17
N GLY A 280 -24.36 2.96 19.78
CA GLY A 280 -24.89 1.88 20.60
C GLY A 280 -25.61 0.77 19.84
N ARG A 281 -25.41 0.69 18.51
CA ARG A 281 -25.97 -0.34 17.63
C ARG A 281 -24.85 -1.14 16.95
N ALA A 282 -25.14 -2.39 16.64
CA ALA A 282 -24.22 -3.24 15.89
C ALA A 282 -23.99 -2.69 14.48
N SER A 283 -22.73 -2.38 14.16
CA SER A 283 -22.36 -1.91 12.82
C SER A 283 -21.00 -2.42 12.38
N VAL A 284 -20.89 -2.75 11.10
CA VAL A 284 -19.66 -3.18 10.43
C VAL A 284 -19.28 -2.13 9.41
N TRP A 285 -18.09 -1.56 9.54
CA TRP A 285 -17.60 -0.53 8.65
C TRP A 285 -16.57 -1.12 7.68
N LEU A 286 -16.78 -0.85 6.39
CA LEU A 286 -16.02 -1.39 5.29
C LEU A 286 -15.48 -0.26 4.42
N PRO A 287 -14.27 -0.38 3.85
CA PRO A 287 -13.64 0.72 3.12
C PRO A 287 -14.22 0.99 1.73
N GLY A 288 -14.86 0.02 1.05
CA GLY A 288 -15.31 0.18 -0.32
C GLY A 288 -14.22 0.65 -1.27
N GLY A 289 -14.57 1.48 -2.27
CA GLY A 289 -13.66 2.15 -3.18
C GLY A 289 -12.75 3.18 -2.52
N GLY A 290 -11.99 3.86 -3.36
CA GLY A 290 -10.98 4.84 -2.99
C GLY A 290 -9.64 4.54 -3.66
N TYR A 291 -9.19 5.48 -4.50
CA TYR A 291 -8.14 5.30 -5.49
C TYR A 291 -7.07 6.38 -5.37
N GLY A 292 -5.88 6.07 -5.88
CA GLY A 292 -4.71 6.93 -5.77
C GLY A 292 -3.90 6.73 -4.48
N PRO A 293 -2.67 7.28 -4.45
CA PRO A 293 -1.73 7.09 -3.33
C PRO A 293 -2.22 7.63 -1.99
N GLY A 294 -3.23 8.50 -2.02
CA GLY A 294 -3.86 9.10 -0.83
C GLY A 294 -5.05 8.35 -0.26
N SER A 295 -5.52 7.28 -0.91
CA SER A 295 -6.77 6.56 -0.57
C SER A 295 -6.81 5.94 0.85
N TRP A 296 -5.65 5.77 1.49
CA TRP A 296 -5.56 5.37 2.89
C TRP A 296 -6.10 6.44 3.87
N ARG A 297 -6.15 7.73 3.46
CA ARG A 297 -6.58 8.85 4.32
C ARG A 297 -8.08 8.82 4.62
N PRO A 298 -8.98 8.67 3.63
CA PRO A 298 -10.39 8.41 3.90
C PRO A 298 -10.59 7.23 4.86
N LEU A 299 -9.98 6.07 4.58
CA LEU A 299 -10.08 4.87 5.42
C LEU A 299 -9.62 5.11 6.87
N ALA A 300 -8.45 5.70 7.06
CA ALA A 300 -7.96 6.05 8.40
C ALA A 300 -8.88 7.05 9.10
N GLY A 301 -9.45 7.95 8.34
CA GLY A 301 -10.36 8.93 8.87
C GLY A 301 -11.70 8.36 9.30
N THR A 302 -12.25 7.41 8.56
CA THR A 302 -13.43 6.65 9.00
C THR A 302 -13.17 5.99 10.35
N ALA A 303 -12.01 5.36 10.53
CA ALA A 303 -11.63 4.80 11.83
C ALA A 303 -11.54 5.86 12.94
N LEU A 304 -11.05 7.07 12.65
CA LEU A 304 -11.02 8.17 13.63
C LEU A 304 -12.43 8.69 13.96
N ALA A 305 -13.29 8.81 12.96
CA ALA A 305 -14.67 9.25 13.17
C ALA A 305 -15.46 8.23 14.00
N VAL A 306 -15.38 6.96 13.64
CA VAL A 306 -16.11 5.87 14.30
C VAL A 306 -15.58 5.62 15.72
N GLY A 307 -14.28 5.37 15.84
CA GLY A 307 -13.66 4.97 17.12
C GLY A 307 -13.50 6.12 18.12
N LEU A 308 -13.17 7.32 17.64
CA LEU A 308 -12.83 8.45 18.50
C LEU A 308 -13.80 9.62 18.42
N ARG A 309 -14.83 9.56 17.57
CA ARG A 309 -15.71 10.71 17.24
C ARG A 309 -14.88 11.96 16.91
N SER A 310 -13.86 11.79 16.07
CA SER A 310 -12.94 12.84 15.70
C SER A 310 -13.23 13.39 14.31
N SER A 311 -13.49 14.70 14.23
CA SER A 311 -13.59 15.43 12.96
C SER A 311 -12.25 15.86 12.39
N ALA A 312 -11.13 15.51 13.06
CA ALA A 312 -9.81 15.97 12.65
C ALA A 312 -9.41 15.44 11.26
N VAL A 313 -9.01 16.36 10.41
CA VAL A 313 -8.38 16.04 9.12
C VAL A 313 -6.98 15.47 9.38
N ILE A 314 -6.62 14.47 8.61
CA ILE A 314 -5.31 13.84 8.73
C ILE A 314 -4.22 14.81 8.22
N PRO A 315 -3.17 15.10 9.00
CA PRO A 315 -2.08 15.97 8.54
C PRO A 315 -1.36 15.34 7.33
N ARG A 316 -0.62 16.17 6.60
CA ARG A 316 0.23 15.69 5.49
C ARG A 316 1.42 14.91 6.07
N VAL A 317 1.26 13.62 6.23
CA VAL A 317 2.29 12.69 6.72
C VAL A 317 2.39 11.50 5.76
N ASP A 318 3.57 10.89 5.72
CA ASP A 318 3.79 9.58 5.10
C ASP A 318 3.81 8.54 6.26
N PRO A 319 2.81 7.64 6.35
CA PRO A 319 2.73 6.66 7.43
C PRO A 319 3.92 5.70 7.47
N MET A 320 4.48 5.38 6.31
CA MET A 320 5.68 4.54 6.23
C MET A 320 6.88 5.25 6.85
N GLN A 321 7.12 6.51 6.47
CA GLN A 321 8.21 7.31 7.04
C GLN A 321 8.06 7.44 8.56
N SER A 322 6.86 7.77 9.04
CA SER A 322 6.58 7.93 10.47
C SER A 322 6.83 6.62 11.23
N ARG A 323 6.34 5.50 10.70
CA ARG A 323 6.56 4.17 11.28
C ARG A 323 8.05 3.82 11.33
N PHE A 324 8.76 3.99 10.23
CA PHE A 324 10.18 3.65 10.14
C PHE A 324 11.04 4.56 11.03
N ALA A 325 10.73 5.87 11.12
CA ALA A 325 11.39 6.79 12.04
C ALA A 325 11.23 6.33 13.49
N ARG A 326 10.01 5.98 13.91
CA ARG A 326 9.73 5.49 15.25
C ARG A 326 10.45 4.16 15.55
N LEU A 327 10.43 3.22 14.62
CA LEU A 327 11.13 1.94 14.80
C LEU A 327 12.65 2.15 14.87
N SER A 328 13.20 3.02 14.02
CA SER A 328 14.62 3.38 14.06
C SER A 328 15.04 3.99 15.41
N SER A 329 14.20 4.86 16.01
CA SER A 329 14.49 5.44 17.31
C SER A 329 14.42 4.45 18.49
N GLN A 330 13.83 3.27 18.29
CA GLN A 330 13.74 2.21 19.29
C GLN A 330 14.89 1.19 19.21
N LEU A 331 15.70 1.26 18.16
CA LEU A 331 16.87 0.40 17.98
C LEU A 331 18.11 1.13 18.49
N GLY A 332 18.76 0.55 19.48
CA GLY A 332 20.00 1.08 20.04
C GLY A 332 21.20 0.83 19.11
N ASP A 333 22.23 1.67 19.24
CA ASP A 333 23.46 1.50 18.46
C ASP A 333 24.20 0.22 18.83
N GLU A 334 24.12 -0.19 20.12
CA GLU A 334 24.69 -1.45 20.60
C GLU A 334 24.01 -2.67 19.94
N GLU A 335 22.68 -2.64 19.77
CA GLU A 335 21.95 -3.73 19.13
C GLU A 335 22.30 -3.89 17.64
N LEU A 336 22.63 -2.79 16.96
CA LEU A 336 22.91 -2.76 15.53
C LEU A 336 24.38 -2.97 15.19
N GLY A 337 25.28 -2.52 16.10
CA GLY A 337 26.72 -2.56 15.92
C GLY A 337 27.44 -3.57 16.81
N GLN A 338 26.72 -4.31 17.64
CA GLN A 338 27.28 -5.29 18.58
C GLN A 338 27.84 -6.50 17.82
N GLU A 339 29.04 -6.91 18.19
CA GLU A 339 29.60 -8.18 17.75
C GLU A 339 28.97 -9.35 18.52
N PRO A 340 28.85 -10.55 17.92
CA PRO A 340 28.40 -11.72 18.65
C PRO A 340 29.22 -11.92 19.94
N TRP A 341 28.57 -12.21 21.04
CA TRP A 341 29.23 -12.43 22.31
C TRP A 341 30.25 -13.57 22.27
N LEU A 342 30.05 -14.54 21.39
CA LEU A 342 30.98 -15.60 21.04
C LEU A 342 31.09 -15.65 19.52
N THR A 343 32.25 -15.31 18.99
CA THR A 343 32.57 -15.51 17.59
C THR A 343 33.20 -16.90 17.38
N GLU A 344 33.16 -17.43 16.15
CA GLU A 344 33.96 -18.61 15.82
C GLU A 344 35.46 -18.37 16.15
N ALA A 345 35.92 -17.13 16.07
CA ALA A 345 37.26 -16.72 16.46
C ALA A 345 37.54 -17.00 17.95
N ASP A 346 36.59 -16.72 18.84
CA ASP A 346 36.72 -16.97 20.28
C ASP A 346 36.80 -18.47 20.58
N LEU A 347 36.09 -19.30 19.79
CA LEU A 347 36.17 -20.76 19.89
C LEU A 347 37.48 -21.36 19.35
N PHE A 348 38.13 -20.63 18.40
CA PHE A 348 39.39 -21.08 17.81
C PHE A 348 40.64 -20.46 18.48
N GLU A 349 40.48 -19.42 19.31
CA GLU A 349 41.57 -18.84 20.07
C GLU A 349 42.19 -19.84 21.05
N ASP A 350 41.38 -20.66 21.70
CA ASP A 350 41.80 -21.78 22.52
C ASP A 350 42.51 -22.91 21.75
N LEU A 351 42.33 -22.96 20.42
CA LEU A 351 42.96 -23.91 19.52
C LEU A 351 44.21 -23.40 18.83
N ARG A 352 44.68 -22.16 19.19
CA ARG A 352 45.85 -21.52 18.57
C ARG A 352 45.83 -21.43 17.05
N VAL A 353 44.69 -21.32 16.44
CA VAL A 353 44.56 -21.03 15.02
C VAL A 353 44.53 -19.50 14.86
N PRO A 354 45.43 -18.88 14.06
CA PRO A 354 45.37 -17.43 13.86
C PRO A 354 44.07 -17.06 13.14
N SER A 355 43.07 -16.54 13.86
CA SER A 355 41.91 -15.97 13.23
C SER A 355 42.18 -14.52 12.84
N GLN A 356 42.28 -14.25 11.54
CA GLN A 356 42.40 -12.90 10.99
C GLN A 356 41.07 -12.41 10.41
N THR A 357 39.95 -12.63 11.06
CA THR A 357 38.69 -12.08 10.55
C THR A 357 37.97 -11.32 11.65
N THR A 358 38.32 -10.03 11.77
CA THR A 358 37.37 -9.04 12.31
C THR A 358 36.08 -9.15 11.50
N ALA A 359 34.96 -9.47 12.14
CA ALA A 359 33.66 -9.57 11.46
C ALA A 359 33.40 -8.31 10.64
N GLN A 360 33.13 -8.49 9.34
CA GLN A 360 32.88 -7.37 8.42
C GLN A 360 31.65 -6.59 8.87
N LYS A 361 31.79 -5.26 9.02
CA LYS A 361 30.68 -4.36 9.34
C LYS A 361 30.27 -3.57 8.10
N LEU A 362 28.98 -3.53 7.81
CA LEU A 362 28.42 -2.69 6.75
C LEU A 362 28.56 -1.21 7.16
N LEU A 363 29.16 -0.41 6.28
CA LEU A 363 29.46 1.01 6.50
C LEU A 363 30.29 1.28 7.78
N GLY A 364 31.07 0.28 8.22
CA GLY A 364 31.87 0.36 9.45
C GLY A 364 31.05 0.40 10.74
N PHE A 365 29.75 0.15 10.70
CA PHE A 365 28.85 0.24 11.85
C PHE A 365 28.00 -1.01 12.05
N TYR A 366 27.23 -1.43 11.05
CA TYR A 366 26.24 -2.50 11.20
C TYR A 366 26.86 -3.88 11.11
N THR A 367 26.58 -4.75 12.08
CA THR A 367 26.89 -6.18 12.01
C THR A 367 25.81 -6.94 11.23
N ALA A 368 26.11 -8.14 10.74
CA ALA A 368 25.11 -8.99 10.08
C ALA A 368 23.90 -9.26 10.99
N GLN A 369 24.15 -9.54 12.28
CA GLN A 369 23.08 -9.73 13.28
C GLN A 369 22.28 -8.46 13.52
N GLY A 370 22.93 -7.29 13.59
CA GLY A 370 22.25 -6.00 13.73
C GLY A 370 21.38 -5.67 12.54
N VAL A 371 21.81 -6.00 11.32
CA VAL A 371 20.99 -5.89 10.10
C VAL A 371 19.79 -6.84 10.16
N GLU A 372 20.00 -8.10 10.56
CA GLU A 372 18.93 -9.09 10.69
C GLU A 372 17.86 -8.64 11.70
N LEU A 373 18.30 -8.19 12.88
CA LEU A 373 17.42 -7.61 13.91
C LEU A 373 16.62 -6.42 13.34
N ALA A 374 17.29 -5.50 12.63
CA ALA A 374 16.63 -4.37 12.00
C ALA A 374 15.57 -4.83 10.99
N LEU A 375 15.91 -5.71 10.06
CA LEU A 375 14.97 -6.22 9.05
C LEU A 375 13.77 -6.91 9.71
N HIS A 376 13.99 -7.68 10.78
CA HIS A 376 12.92 -8.28 11.56
C HIS A 376 12.02 -7.21 12.22
N ARG A 377 12.60 -6.23 12.92
CA ARG A 377 11.86 -5.16 13.62
C ARG A 377 11.06 -4.27 12.65
N PHE A 378 11.61 -3.99 11.48
CA PHE A 378 10.92 -3.25 10.42
C PHE A 378 9.85 -4.08 9.70
N GLY A 379 9.82 -5.41 9.91
CA GLY A 379 8.85 -6.32 9.29
C GLY A 379 9.17 -6.64 7.82
N MET A 380 10.45 -6.57 7.44
CA MET A 380 10.90 -6.80 6.06
C MET A 380 10.98 -8.28 5.69
N LEU A 381 11.22 -9.16 6.67
CA LEU A 381 11.40 -10.59 6.42
C LEU A 381 10.05 -11.32 6.23
N GLY A 382 8.98 -10.85 6.86
CA GLY A 382 7.66 -11.47 6.76
C GLY A 382 7.13 -11.58 5.32
N PRO A 383 7.13 -10.52 4.50
CA PRO A 383 6.76 -10.61 3.09
C PRO A 383 7.58 -11.64 2.31
N VAL A 384 8.88 -11.69 2.54
CA VAL A 384 9.79 -12.66 1.88
C VAL A 384 9.44 -14.10 2.24
N THR A 385 9.13 -14.35 3.52
CA THR A 385 8.69 -15.68 3.97
C THR A 385 7.36 -16.09 3.33
N ARG A 386 6.41 -15.14 3.19
CA ARG A 386 5.12 -15.41 2.51
C ARG A 386 5.28 -15.68 1.01
N MET A 387 6.34 -15.19 0.38
CA MET A 387 6.70 -15.53 -1.00
C MET A 387 7.28 -16.95 -1.15
N GLY A 388 7.33 -17.76 -0.07
CA GLY A 388 7.79 -19.14 -0.10
C GLY A 388 9.26 -19.33 0.26
N TYR A 389 9.96 -18.29 0.71
CA TYR A 389 11.36 -18.43 1.13
C TYR A 389 11.47 -18.73 2.62
N SER A 390 12.34 -19.66 2.95
CA SER A 390 12.71 -20.05 4.32
C SER A 390 14.22 -19.92 4.54
N HIS A 391 14.71 -20.16 5.75
CA HIS A 391 16.14 -20.12 6.10
C HIS A 391 16.83 -18.86 5.57
N LEU A 392 16.22 -17.70 5.85
CA LEU A 392 16.77 -16.41 5.44
C LEU A 392 18.10 -16.17 6.14
N LYS A 393 19.13 -15.81 5.37
CA LYS A 393 20.49 -15.54 5.87
C LYS A 393 21.01 -14.22 5.33
N ILE A 394 21.66 -13.46 6.20
CA ILE A 394 22.35 -12.22 5.85
C ILE A 394 23.85 -12.45 5.89
N ASP A 395 24.52 -12.11 4.79
CA ASP A 395 25.97 -12.14 4.68
C ASP A 395 26.46 -10.71 4.37
N LEU A 396 27.59 -10.34 4.97
CA LEU A 396 28.30 -9.08 4.73
C LEU A 396 29.69 -9.41 4.23
N ASP A 397 30.09 -8.78 3.13
CA ASP A 397 31.44 -8.87 2.62
C ASP A 397 31.91 -7.55 1.97
N ARG A 398 33.10 -7.53 1.40
CA ARG A 398 33.66 -6.37 0.72
C ARG A 398 33.54 -6.55 -0.80
N ALA A 399 32.89 -5.60 -1.47
CA ALA A 399 32.91 -5.47 -2.91
C ALA A 399 34.00 -4.49 -3.36
N GLU A 400 34.26 -4.42 -4.65
CA GLU A 400 35.25 -3.50 -5.24
C GLU A 400 34.98 -2.02 -4.86
N ASN A 401 33.69 -1.65 -4.87
CA ASN A 401 33.24 -0.27 -4.67
C ASN A 401 32.44 -0.07 -3.37
N GLY A 402 32.74 -0.80 -2.30
CA GLY A 402 32.05 -0.60 -1.02
C GLY A 402 31.78 -1.88 -0.26
N ASP A 403 30.92 -1.78 0.74
CA ASP A 403 30.48 -2.92 1.54
C ASP A 403 29.25 -3.55 0.88
N ARG A 404 29.25 -4.88 0.76
CA ARG A 404 28.17 -5.65 0.17
C ARG A 404 27.36 -6.34 1.26
N LEU A 405 26.03 -6.17 1.16
CA LEU A 405 25.05 -6.91 1.92
C LEU A 405 24.29 -7.86 0.98
N GLN A 406 24.16 -9.10 1.39
CA GLN A 406 23.38 -10.12 0.68
C GLN A 406 22.35 -10.73 1.63
N LEU A 407 21.10 -10.85 1.14
CA LEU A 407 20.05 -11.65 1.77
C LEU A 407 19.76 -12.84 0.87
N THR A 408 19.94 -14.03 1.39
CA THR A 408 19.61 -15.29 0.72
C THR A 408 18.45 -15.99 1.42
N GLY A 409 17.75 -16.86 0.70
CA GLY A 409 16.67 -17.68 1.24
C GLY A 409 16.52 -18.96 0.45
N MET A 410 16.00 -20.00 1.09
CA MET A 410 15.73 -21.31 0.48
C MET A 410 14.31 -21.39 -0.04
N ALA A 411 14.14 -21.85 -1.28
CA ALA A 411 12.87 -22.26 -1.87
C ALA A 411 13.11 -23.46 -2.79
N ALA A 412 12.19 -24.44 -2.80
CA ALA A 412 12.31 -25.66 -3.60
C ALA A 412 13.69 -26.37 -3.44
N GLU A 413 14.21 -26.41 -2.20
CA GLU A 413 15.51 -27.01 -1.84
C GLU A 413 16.75 -26.30 -2.42
N GLU A 414 16.57 -25.14 -3.07
CA GLU A 414 17.65 -24.33 -3.61
C GLU A 414 17.81 -23.02 -2.82
N THR A 415 19.06 -22.54 -2.73
CA THR A 415 19.37 -21.24 -2.13
C THR A 415 19.34 -20.16 -3.20
N HIS A 416 18.56 -19.13 -2.99
CA HIS A 416 18.37 -18.02 -3.89
C HIS A 416 18.88 -16.71 -3.30
N MET A 417 19.55 -15.88 -4.11
CA MET A 417 19.87 -14.50 -3.78
C MET A 417 18.64 -13.65 -3.96
N LEU A 418 18.17 -13.01 -2.88
CA LEU A 418 16.95 -12.20 -2.85
C LEU A 418 17.24 -10.71 -2.87
N VAL A 419 18.25 -10.29 -2.10
CA VAL A 419 18.69 -8.89 -2.04
C VAL A 419 20.21 -8.86 -2.15
N GLU A 420 20.70 -8.01 -3.02
CA GLU A 420 22.12 -7.62 -3.06
C GLU A 420 22.19 -6.10 -3.07
N CYS A 421 22.96 -5.54 -2.12
CA CYS A 421 23.13 -4.11 -1.99
C CYS A 421 24.61 -3.80 -1.75
N VAL A 422 25.19 -2.87 -2.55
CA VAL A 422 26.56 -2.38 -2.37
C VAL A 422 26.50 -0.92 -1.97
N LEU A 423 27.00 -0.60 -0.78
CA LEU A 423 26.93 0.71 -0.17
C LEU A 423 28.33 1.25 0.15
N GLU A 424 28.51 2.56 0.00
CA GLU A 424 29.76 3.25 0.32
C GLU A 424 29.48 4.58 1.01
N ARG A 425 30.37 4.98 1.93
CA ARG A 425 30.48 6.37 2.38
C ARG A 425 31.47 7.08 1.48
N ARG A 426 30.98 7.97 0.62
CA ARG A 426 31.85 8.72 -0.30
C ARG A 426 31.38 10.16 -0.49
N PHE A 427 32.21 10.97 -1.10
CA PHE A 427 31.84 12.32 -1.52
C PHE A 427 31.15 12.28 -2.88
N LEU A 428 30.22 13.20 -3.10
CA LEU A 428 29.57 13.39 -4.42
C LEU A 428 30.56 14.07 -5.39
N GLU A 429 30.54 13.64 -6.63
CA GLU A 429 31.39 14.22 -7.67
C GLU A 429 31.03 15.69 -7.95
N HIS A 430 29.74 15.99 -7.96
CA HIS A 430 29.20 17.31 -8.32
C HIS A 430 28.77 18.17 -7.12
N ALA A 431 29.00 17.70 -5.89
CA ALA A 431 28.70 18.42 -4.65
C ALA A 431 29.61 17.95 -3.49
N PRO A 432 30.94 18.04 -3.61
CA PRO A 432 31.88 17.51 -2.63
C PRO A 432 31.80 18.24 -1.27
N ASP A 433 31.39 19.50 -1.27
CA ASP A 433 31.30 20.34 -0.06
C ASP A 433 30.19 19.91 0.92
N VAL A 434 29.29 19.03 0.50
CA VAL A 434 28.21 18.51 1.36
C VAL A 434 28.73 17.55 2.44
N GLY A 435 29.94 17.03 2.25
CA GLY A 435 30.51 16.00 3.11
C GLY A 435 30.25 14.58 2.56
N PRO A 436 30.61 13.55 3.35
CA PRO A 436 30.38 12.17 2.96
C PRO A 436 28.88 11.85 2.92
N VAL A 437 28.46 11.06 1.95
CA VAL A 437 27.09 10.64 1.73
C VAL A 437 26.96 9.12 1.76
N LEU A 438 25.76 8.60 1.95
CA LEU A 438 25.46 7.20 1.69
C LEU A 438 25.24 7.01 0.17
N PHE A 439 26.16 6.36 -0.48
CA PHE A 439 26.09 6.09 -1.92
C PHE A 439 25.69 4.63 -2.18
N ILE A 440 24.67 4.45 -3.03
CA ILE A 440 24.18 3.14 -3.46
C ILE A 440 24.82 2.85 -4.82
N HIS A 441 25.82 1.97 -4.85
CA HIS A 441 26.45 1.50 -6.09
C HIS A 441 25.58 0.48 -6.81
N TRP A 442 24.98 -0.41 -6.02
CA TRP A 442 24.15 -1.51 -6.51
C TRP A 442 23.01 -1.79 -5.55
N LEU A 443 21.82 -2.02 -6.08
CA LEU A 443 20.67 -2.50 -5.34
C LEU A 443 19.84 -3.38 -6.26
N ASN A 444 19.79 -4.66 -5.93
CA ASN A 444 18.99 -5.64 -6.63
C ASN A 444 18.04 -6.32 -5.64
N LEU A 445 16.73 -6.32 -5.94
CA LEU A 445 15.67 -6.95 -5.18
C LEU A 445 15.01 -7.97 -6.08
N ARG A 446 15.20 -9.26 -5.82
CA ARG A 446 14.91 -10.36 -6.75
C ARG A 446 13.91 -11.34 -6.17
N HIS A 447 13.03 -11.85 -7.03
CA HIS A 447 12.11 -12.94 -6.74
C HIS A 447 12.36 -14.11 -7.71
N PRO A 448 13.45 -14.88 -7.54
CA PRO A 448 13.95 -15.84 -8.54
C PRO A 448 13.02 -16.99 -8.88
N ILE A 449 12.10 -17.37 -7.99
CA ILE A 449 11.12 -18.44 -8.27
C ILE A 449 9.93 -17.95 -9.09
N THR A 450 9.87 -16.64 -9.40
CA THR A 450 8.86 -16.04 -10.28
C THR A 450 9.51 -15.74 -11.62
N VAL A 451 8.77 -15.93 -12.70
CA VAL A 451 9.28 -15.72 -14.06
C VAL A 451 8.71 -14.43 -14.66
N PHE A 452 9.46 -13.83 -15.58
CA PHE A 452 8.93 -12.77 -16.43
C PHE A 452 7.89 -13.32 -17.39
N THR A 453 6.92 -12.48 -17.73
CA THR A 453 5.83 -12.83 -18.63
C THR A 453 5.83 -11.92 -19.85
N PRO A 454 5.16 -12.28 -20.95
CA PRO A 454 5.10 -11.43 -22.15
C PRO A 454 4.61 -10.01 -21.88
N ASP A 455 3.70 -9.81 -20.95
CA ASP A 455 3.19 -8.48 -20.59
C ASP A 455 3.97 -7.81 -19.45
N ARG A 456 4.79 -8.57 -18.76
CA ARG A 456 5.76 -8.08 -17.79
C ARG A 456 7.16 -8.58 -18.15
N PRO A 457 7.68 -8.20 -19.32
CA PRO A 457 9.00 -8.62 -19.76
C PRO A 457 10.06 -7.93 -18.89
N ALA A 458 11.23 -8.58 -18.82
CA ALA A 458 12.38 -8.01 -18.13
C ALA A 458 12.68 -6.60 -18.62
N LEU A 459 12.93 -5.69 -17.67
CA LEU A 459 13.50 -4.39 -17.99
C LEU A 459 15.02 -4.51 -18.16
N PRO A 460 15.68 -3.56 -18.84
CA PRO A 460 17.13 -3.58 -19.00
C PRO A 460 17.83 -3.75 -17.64
N GLY A 461 18.73 -4.74 -17.56
CA GLY A 461 19.47 -5.07 -16.34
C GLY A 461 18.72 -5.92 -15.31
N GLN A 462 17.50 -6.37 -15.57
CA GLN A 462 16.77 -7.29 -14.68
C GLN A 462 16.97 -8.74 -15.14
N ASP A 463 17.30 -9.61 -14.18
CA ASP A 463 17.45 -11.06 -14.35
C ASP A 463 16.33 -11.88 -13.68
N ALA A 464 15.58 -11.26 -12.76
CA ALA A 464 14.39 -11.81 -12.14
C ALA A 464 13.39 -10.69 -11.81
N PRO A 465 12.08 -11.01 -11.66
CA PRO A 465 11.11 -10.07 -11.11
C PRO A 465 11.52 -9.54 -9.73
N GLY A 466 11.12 -8.32 -9.40
CA GLY A 466 11.45 -7.70 -8.11
C GLY A 466 10.55 -8.16 -6.96
N LEU A 467 11.04 -8.03 -5.72
CA LEU A 467 10.31 -8.35 -4.48
C LEU A 467 9.16 -7.38 -4.15
N GLY A 468 8.95 -6.31 -4.92
CA GLY A 468 7.90 -5.31 -4.62
C GLY A 468 8.17 -4.47 -3.36
N MET A 469 9.38 -4.44 -2.83
CA MET A 469 9.76 -3.81 -1.55
C MET A 469 10.69 -2.59 -1.71
N ALA A 470 10.84 -2.05 -2.92
CA ALA A 470 11.79 -0.97 -3.19
C ALA A 470 11.55 0.29 -2.34
N ARG A 471 10.28 0.62 -2.04
CA ARG A 471 9.92 1.78 -1.22
C ARG A 471 10.37 1.60 0.24
N GLU A 472 10.14 0.42 0.81
CA GLU A 472 10.58 0.05 2.16
C GLU A 472 12.10 0.04 2.27
N VAL A 473 12.79 -0.55 1.30
CA VAL A 473 14.26 -0.57 1.27
C VAL A 473 14.82 0.85 1.16
N GLY A 474 14.25 1.70 0.31
CA GLY A 474 14.63 3.11 0.20
C GLY A 474 14.47 3.87 1.53
N GLU A 475 13.41 3.56 2.30
CA GLU A 475 13.22 4.16 3.62
C GLU A 475 14.23 3.64 4.65
N LEU A 476 14.58 2.34 4.61
CA LEU A 476 15.64 1.78 5.46
C LEU A 476 16.97 2.46 5.20
N LEU A 477 17.37 2.61 3.94
CA LEU A 477 18.61 3.31 3.55
C LEU A 477 18.60 4.76 4.03
N THR A 478 17.46 5.43 3.99
CA THR A 478 17.28 6.76 4.57
C THR A 478 17.54 6.75 6.08
N ARG A 479 17.00 5.77 6.83
CA ARG A 479 17.25 5.64 8.28
C ARG A 479 18.71 5.30 8.59
N MET A 480 19.33 4.47 7.78
CA MET A 480 20.77 4.17 7.90
C MET A 480 21.62 5.43 7.73
N ALA A 481 21.36 6.22 6.69
CA ALA A 481 22.08 7.47 6.47
C ALA A 481 21.90 8.45 7.65
N GLN A 482 20.69 8.63 8.14
CA GLN A 482 20.40 9.50 9.27
C GLN A 482 21.12 9.06 10.56
N ARG A 483 21.17 7.76 10.85
CA ARG A 483 21.90 7.22 12.02
C ARG A 483 23.41 7.44 11.93
N LEU A 484 23.94 7.46 10.73
CA LEU A 484 25.36 7.66 10.47
C LEU A 484 25.73 9.14 10.24
N ASP A 485 24.79 10.06 10.51
CA ASP A 485 24.93 11.51 10.31
C ASP A 485 25.33 11.87 8.87
N LEU A 486 24.87 11.08 7.89
CA LEU A 486 25.10 11.34 6.48
C LEU A 486 23.98 12.22 5.90
N PRO A 487 24.31 13.37 5.30
CA PRO A 487 23.32 14.37 4.89
C PRO A 487 22.54 13.99 3.64
N VAL A 488 22.97 12.98 2.90
CA VAL A 488 22.40 12.60 1.61
C VAL A 488 22.44 11.10 1.42
N VAL A 489 21.40 10.55 0.78
CA VAL A 489 21.43 9.24 0.12
C VAL A 489 21.52 9.49 -1.37
N ALA A 490 22.51 8.89 -2.03
CA ALA A 490 22.75 9.10 -3.47
C ALA A 490 22.87 7.79 -4.23
N LEU A 491 22.58 7.84 -5.51
CA LEU A 491 22.71 6.73 -6.45
C LEU A 491 23.03 7.25 -7.86
N ARG A 492 23.48 6.34 -8.73
CA ARG A 492 23.67 6.64 -10.16
C ARG A 492 22.85 5.63 -10.99
N PRO A 493 21.65 6.01 -11.45
CA PRO A 493 20.75 5.09 -12.14
C PRO A 493 21.31 4.73 -13.53
N SER A 494 21.65 3.47 -13.74
CA SER A 494 22.15 2.97 -15.03
C SER A 494 21.06 2.96 -16.12
N TRP A 495 19.78 2.96 -15.73
CA TRP A 495 18.64 2.85 -16.63
C TRP A 495 17.56 3.90 -16.32
N TYR A 496 16.81 4.29 -17.36
CA TYR A 496 15.72 5.25 -17.22
C TYR A 496 14.69 4.85 -16.14
N HIS A 497 14.25 3.59 -16.11
CA HIS A 497 13.26 3.13 -15.15
C HIS A 497 13.73 3.21 -13.68
N VAL A 498 15.04 3.08 -13.43
CA VAL A 498 15.60 3.23 -12.09
C VAL A 498 15.50 4.69 -11.63
N ALA A 499 15.85 5.64 -12.50
CA ALA A 499 15.68 7.06 -12.23
C ALA A 499 14.19 7.42 -12.06
N TRP A 500 13.34 6.84 -12.90
CA TRP A 500 11.89 7.06 -12.81
C TRP A 500 11.29 6.55 -11.50
N ALA A 501 11.67 5.36 -11.04
CA ALA A 501 11.26 4.81 -9.76
C ALA A 501 11.74 5.68 -8.58
N ALA A 502 12.95 6.24 -8.67
CA ALA A 502 13.53 7.10 -7.63
C ALA A 502 12.98 8.55 -7.63
N ARG A 503 12.30 8.99 -8.70
CA ARG A 503 11.93 10.41 -8.98
C ARG A 503 11.17 11.13 -7.89
N TYR A 504 10.47 10.46 -7.01
CA TYR A 504 9.68 11.11 -5.95
C TYR A 504 10.53 11.67 -4.82
N ARG A 505 11.69 11.06 -4.55
CA ARG A 505 12.60 11.48 -3.48
C ARG A 505 13.94 12.00 -3.98
N TYR A 506 14.44 11.47 -5.10
CA TYR A 506 15.74 11.78 -5.67
C TYR A 506 15.62 12.76 -6.84
N ARG A 507 16.63 13.60 -6.99
CA ARG A 507 16.78 14.50 -8.14
C ARG A 507 18.21 14.41 -8.64
N PHE A 508 18.41 14.52 -9.94
CA PHE A 508 19.76 14.68 -10.48
C PHE A 508 20.42 15.91 -9.87
N ILE A 509 21.71 15.79 -9.55
CA ILE A 509 22.49 16.92 -9.03
C ILE A 509 22.70 17.94 -10.13
N ASP A 510 23.02 17.49 -11.34
CA ASP A 510 23.10 18.32 -12.53
C ASP A 510 21.70 18.79 -12.98
N PRO A 511 21.44 20.13 -13.02
CA PRO A 511 20.15 20.69 -13.41
C PRO A 511 19.79 20.36 -14.87
N ALA A 512 20.78 20.27 -15.77
CA ALA A 512 20.52 19.95 -17.17
C ALA A 512 20.05 18.51 -17.33
N ARG A 513 20.60 17.58 -16.55
CA ARG A 513 20.13 16.18 -16.50
C ARG A 513 18.71 16.10 -15.95
N GLN A 514 18.43 16.82 -14.86
CA GLN A 514 17.09 16.87 -14.29
C GLN A 514 16.08 17.44 -15.29
N GLY A 515 16.43 18.52 -15.99
CA GLY A 515 15.57 19.14 -17.01
C GLY A 515 15.26 18.20 -18.17
N ARG A 516 16.27 17.48 -18.69
CA ARG A 516 16.09 16.46 -19.75
C ARG A 516 15.23 15.30 -19.30
N PHE A 517 15.44 14.78 -18.07
CA PHE A 517 14.63 13.72 -17.49
C PHE A 517 13.16 14.12 -17.37
N GLU A 518 12.89 15.34 -16.90
CA GLU A 518 11.52 15.87 -16.80
C GLU A 518 10.89 16.13 -18.18
N ALA A 519 11.64 16.61 -19.16
CA ALA A 519 11.16 16.80 -20.52
C ALA A 519 10.78 15.47 -21.18
N LEU A 520 11.64 14.44 -21.05
CA LEU A 520 11.37 13.08 -21.54
C LEU A 520 10.10 12.51 -20.91
N SER A 521 9.96 12.64 -19.58
CA SER A 521 8.78 12.18 -18.86
C SER A 521 7.50 12.95 -19.23
N ARG A 522 7.61 14.24 -19.58
CA ARG A 522 6.50 15.07 -20.06
C ARG A 522 6.03 14.65 -21.46
N ASP A 523 6.97 14.53 -22.39
CA ASP A 523 6.65 14.37 -23.82
C ASP A 523 6.21 12.93 -24.15
N LEU A 524 6.69 11.92 -23.39
CA LEU A 524 6.40 10.50 -23.60
C LEU A 524 5.60 9.88 -22.46
N ARG A 525 4.82 10.69 -21.73
CA ARG A 525 4.01 10.27 -20.59
C ARG A 525 2.99 9.17 -20.90
N ASP A 526 2.48 9.16 -22.16
CA ASP A 526 1.46 8.21 -22.60
C ASP A 526 2.08 6.85 -23.02
N ILE A 527 3.41 6.73 -23.00
CA ILE A 527 4.12 5.48 -23.29
C ILE A 527 4.31 4.69 -21.99
N PRO A 528 3.86 3.42 -21.93
CA PRO A 528 4.09 2.58 -20.75
C PRO A 528 5.58 2.51 -20.38
N LEU A 529 5.89 2.60 -19.07
CA LEU A 529 7.26 2.67 -18.56
C LEU A 529 8.19 1.58 -19.12
N GLY A 530 7.71 0.34 -19.18
CA GLY A 530 8.50 -0.77 -19.70
C GLY A 530 8.85 -0.63 -21.18
N ARG A 531 7.92 -0.10 -22.00
CA ARG A 531 8.16 0.19 -23.42
C ARG A 531 9.12 1.38 -23.58
N LEU A 532 8.89 2.45 -22.82
CA LEU A 532 9.75 3.64 -22.88
C LEU A 532 11.19 3.31 -22.46
N THR A 533 11.36 2.55 -21.37
CA THR A 533 12.69 2.15 -20.90
C THR A 533 13.47 1.36 -21.94
N ARG A 534 12.81 0.40 -22.62
CA ARG A 534 13.45 -0.35 -23.71
C ARG A 534 13.78 0.54 -24.90
N ALA A 535 12.86 1.41 -25.31
CA ALA A 535 13.10 2.36 -26.40
C ALA A 535 14.31 3.28 -26.11
N VAL A 536 14.45 3.76 -24.86
CA VAL A 536 15.64 4.53 -24.45
C VAL A 536 16.91 3.70 -24.52
N ALA A 537 16.87 2.44 -24.04
CA ALA A 537 18.03 1.55 -24.04
C ALA A 537 18.47 1.14 -25.46
N GLU A 538 17.52 1.00 -26.38
CA GLU A 538 17.72 0.61 -27.77
C GLU A 538 18.04 1.80 -28.71
N GLY A 539 18.05 3.03 -28.18
CA GLY A 539 18.29 4.24 -28.97
C GLY A 539 17.12 4.62 -29.90
N ALA A 540 15.92 4.15 -29.60
CA ALA A 540 14.70 4.47 -30.36
C ALA A 540 13.98 5.73 -29.84
N VAL A 541 14.61 6.52 -28.97
CA VAL A 541 14.12 7.82 -28.52
C VAL A 541 15.00 8.91 -29.11
N CYS A 542 14.37 9.95 -29.65
CA CYS A 542 15.06 11.14 -30.15
C CYS A 542 14.84 12.34 -29.23
N MET A 543 15.90 13.14 -29.06
CA MET A 543 15.85 14.46 -28.41
C MET A 543 16.20 15.51 -29.44
N ASP A 544 15.29 16.45 -29.69
CA ASP A 544 15.46 17.52 -30.69
C ASP A 544 15.79 17.00 -32.11
N GLY A 545 15.32 15.78 -32.45
CA GLY A 545 15.54 15.11 -33.73
C GLY A 545 16.80 14.23 -33.81
N GLU A 546 17.64 14.21 -32.77
CA GLU A 546 18.82 13.34 -32.70
C GLU A 546 18.60 12.19 -31.72
N VAL A 547 19.25 11.04 -31.98
CA VAL A 547 19.14 9.85 -31.09
C VAL A 547 19.61 10.21 -29.69
N TYR A 548 18.75 9.96 -28.71
CA TYR A 548 19.04 10.19 -27.31
C TYR A 548 19.64 8.93 -26.65
N SER A 549 20.80 9.07 -26.05
CA SER A 549 21.43 8.04 -25.23
C SER A 549 21.27 8.36 -23.75
N TRP A 550 20.85 7.35 -22.96
CA TRP A 550 20.80 7.48 -21.51
C TRP A 550 22.21 7.52 -20.93
N GLU A 551 22.49 8.57 -20.18
CA GLU A 551 23.76 8.71 -19.48
C GLU A 551 23.49 8.69 -17.96
N ALA A 552 24.09 7.72 -17.27
CA ALA A 552 24.02 7.61 -15.82
C ALA A 552 24.70 8.83 -15.16
N SER A 553 24.00 9.47 -14.24
CA SER A 553 24.48 10.63 -13.46
C SER A 553 23.96 10.55 -12.03
N GLU A 554 24.63 11.24 -11.12
CA GLU A 554 24.27 11.21 -9.70
C GLU A 554 22.90 11.83 -9.44
N MET A 555 22.06 11.08 -8.71
CA MET A 555 20.81 11.55 -8.09
C MET A 555 20.97 11.56 -6.58
N ALA A 556 20.44 12.58 -5.94
CA ALA A 556 20.50 12.80 -4.49
C ALA A 556 19.11 12.93 -3.86
N HIS A 557 18.95 12.29 -2.72
CA HIS A 557 17.88 12.53 -1.74
C HIS A 557 18.49 13.24 -0.54
N TRP A 558 18.18 14.53 -0.40
CA TRP A 558 18.68 15.39 0.66
C TRP A 558 17.93 15.11 1.95
N LEU A 559 18.65 14.80 3.03
CA LEU A 559 18.12 14.59 4.39
C LEU A 559 18.24 15.86 5.24
N ILE A 560 18.94 16.85 4.71
CA ILE A 560 19.07 18.24 5.17
C ILE A 560 18.31 19.16 4.20
N ASP A 561 18.27 20.45 4.49
CA ASP A 561 17.74 21.42 3.55
C ASP A 561 18.52 21.35 2.24
N ASP A 562 17.77 21.30 1.13
CA ASP A 562 18.36 21.18 -0.21
C ASP A 562 19.22 22.41 -0.51
N PRO A 563 20.54 22.27 -0.66
CA PRO A 563 21.44 23.40 -0.87
C PRO A 563 21.33 24.02 -2.26
N ARG A 564 20.60 23.39 -3.17
CA ARG A 564 20.42 23.86 -4.56
C ARG A 564 19.49 25.06 -4.60
N GLY A 565 20.04 26.22 -4.96
CA GLY A 565 19.34 27.49 -4.97
C GLY A 565 18.46 27.74 -6.19
N ALA A 566 18.10 29.02 -6.37
CA ALA A 566 17.26 29.47 -7.48
C ALA A 566 17.90 29.25 -8.85
N ASP A 567 19.22 29.39 -8.94
CA ASP A 567 19.97 29.18 -10.20
C ASP A 567 19.87 27.74 -10.72
N TRP A 568 19.95 26.76 -9.83
CA TRP A 568 19.75 25.35 -10.20
C TRP A 568 18.32 25.13 -10.75
N LYS A 569 17.31 25.70 -10.11
CA LYS A 569 15.91 25.61 -10.58
C LYS A 569 15.73 26.26 -11.94
N ALA A 570 16.27 27.47 -12.12
CA ALA A 570 16.22 28.19 -13.38
C ALA A 570 16.90 27.41 -14.52
N ALA A 571 18.07 26.85 -14.27
CA ALA A 571 18.81 26.06 -15.26
C ALA A 571 18.06 24.76 -15.63
N ARG A 572 17.46 24.06 -14.64
CA ARG A 572 16.59 22.91 -14.86
C ARG A 572 15.39 23.25 -15.74
N ASP A 573 14.66 24.33 -15.39
CA ASP A 573 13.45 24.73 -16.11
C ASP A 573 13.77 25.17 -17.53
N ALA A 574 14.84 25.92 -17.73
CA ALA A 574 15.30 26.32 -19.05
C ALA A 574 15.64 25.11 -19.94
N GLU A 575 16.33 24.10 -19.39
CA GLU A 575 16.64 22.88 -20.16
C GLU A 575 15.38 22.07 -20.45
N LYS A 576 14.48 21.89 -19.47
CA LYS A 576 13.20 21.22 -19.64
C LYS A 576 12.34 21.86 -20.73
N ASP A 577 12.25 23.16 -20.75
CA ASP A 577 11.40 23.88 -21.69
C ASP A 577 11.98 23.88 -23.11
N ARG A 578 13.31 23.84 -23.22
CA ARG A 578 14.02 23.81 -24.50
C ARG A 578 13.93 22.46 -25.21
N ARG A 579 13.96 21.35 -24.47
CA ARG A 579 14.04 19.99 -25.03
C ARG A 579 12.68 19.44 -25.43
N ARG A 580 12.71 18.67 -26.54
CA ARG A 580 11.56 17.91 -27.05
C ARG A 580 11.97 16.48 -27.33
N PHE A 581 11.15 15.54 -26.86
CA PHE A 581 11.38 14.11 -27.04
C PHE A 581 10.30 13.47 -27.91
N SER A 582 10.70 12.54 -28.75
CA SER A 582 9.81 11.72 -29.58
C SER A 582 10.32 10.28 -29.67
N LEU A 583 9.43 9.35 -30.02
CA LEU A 583 9.87 8.03 -30.51
C LEU A 583 10.38 8.20 -31.94
N GLY A 584 11.54 7.59 -32.23
CA GLY A 584 12.17 7.56 -33.54
C GLY A 584 11.49 6.61 -34.52
#